data_0a0d1f66279b198aa92e3c5947bb59cc
#
_entry.id   0a0d1f66279b198aa92e3c5947bb59cc
#
_cell.length_a   1.000
_cell.length_b   1.000
_cell.length_c   1.000
_cell.angle_alpha   90.00
_cell.angle_beta   90.00
_cell.angle_gamma   90.00
#
_symmetry.space_group_name_H-M   'P 1'
#
loop_
_entity.id
_entity.type
_entity.pdbx_description
1 polymer ?
#
loop_
_entity_poly.entity_id
_entity_poly.type
_entity_poly.pdbx_seq_one_letter_code
_entity_poly.pdbx_strand_id
1 'polypeptide(L)'
;MKKILLLLLIFVSGCTGVVAQQFDYGKIAPHPRLLLPEGGEEAIKKAIAEYPPLAAVHQRIMELCDRTLTEPPVERIKEGKRLLAISRIALKRIYYLSYAYRMTGDQKYALRAEQEMLAVSHFIDWNPTHFLDVGEMVMALAIGYDWLYDSLQPDTRRVVREAIIAKGFDAAKNTRHAWFYTAKNNWNSVCNSGLAYGALALFEEIPEVSKGIIEKCMETNPKAMVGYGPDGGYPEGFGYWGYGTSFQVMLIAALESAFGTDNGLSQAPGFMESARFMQYMTAPGGDCFCFSDSPVEAECNMMMFWFAGKAKDLSLLWIERQYLDRPDMQFAEDRLLPSLMVFCSQLDLNRIGKPKKNFWFNRGDTPVFIYRGGWDSKKDTYLGVKGGSPSTSHAHMDAGSFIFERDGVRWAMDLGMQSYITLESKGVDLWNMSQNGQRWEVFRLSNIAHNTLTING
;
A
#
# COMPACT_ATOMS: atom_id res chain seq x y z
N MET A 1 -26.73 64.28 -11.38
CA MET A 1 -26.98 62.91 -11.88
C MET A 1 -25.64 62.26 -12.22
N LYS A 2 -25.05 61.53 -11.26
CA LYS A 2 -23.78 60.77 -11.47
C LYS A 2 -24.13 59.37 -11.90
N LYS A 3 -23.71 58.98 -13.09
CA LYS A 3 -23.80 57.60 -13.59
C LYS A 3 -22.72 56.77 -12.95
N ILE A 4 -23.11 55.75 -12.17
CA ILE A 4 -22.21 54.73 -11.62
C ILE A 4 -22.13 53.62 -12.69
N LEU A 5 -20.92 53.43 -13.24
CA LEU A 5 -20.60 52.34 -14.16
C LEU A 5 -20.21 51.11 -13.32
N LEU A 6 -21.07 50.09 -13.30
CA LEU A 6 -20.80 48.83 -12.62
C LEU A 6 -19.96 47.93 -13.57
N LEU A 7 -18.66 47.76 -13.28
CA LEU A 7 -17.82 46.78 -13.97
C LEU A 7 -18.08 45.39 -13.36
N LEU A 8 -18.75 44.54 -14.13
CA LEU A 8 -18.84 43.11 -13.85
C LEU A 8 -17.50 42.44 -14.25
N LEU A 9 -16.66 42.10 -13.29
CA LEU A 9 -15.53 41.21 -13.49
C LEU A 9 -16.05 39.76 -13.51
N ILE A 10 -16.18 39.19 -14.70
CA ILE A 10 -16.42 37.76 -14.88
C ILE A 10 -15.09 37.03 -14.61
N PHE A 11 -14.96 36.42 -13.43
CA PHE A 11 -13.91 35.42 -13.17
C PHE A 11 -14.27 34.15 -13.97
N VAL A 12 -13.67 34.01 -15.13
CA VAL A 12 -13.64 32.72 -15.84
C VAL A 12 -12.62 31.88 -15.09
N SER A 13 -13.11 31.03 -14.18
CA SER A 13 -12.32 29.98 -13.55
C SER A 13 -12.00 28.98 -14.67
N GLY A 14 -10.84 29.13 -15.28
CA GLY A 14 -10.31 28.16 -16.22
C GLY A 14 -9.98 26.87 -15.46
N CYS A 15 -10.92 25.93 -15.41
CA CYS A 15 -10.58 24.51 -15.20
C CYS A 15 -9.73 24.10 -16.39
N THR A 16 -8.42 24.27 -16.30
CA THR A 16 -7.47 23.54 -17.15
C THR A 16 -7.60 22.07 -16.74
N GLY A 17 -8.51 21.35 -17.39
CA GLY A 17 -8.49 19.90 -17.35
C GLY A 17 -7.09 19.46 -17.75
N VAL A 18 -6.36 18.85 -16.84
CA VAL A 18 -5.12 18.13 -17.18
C VAL A 18 -5.57 17.06 -18.17
N VAL A 19 -5.30 17.28 -19.45
CA VAL A 19 -5.44 16.23 -20.46
C VAL A 19 -4.45 15.17 -20.04
N ALA A 20 -4.93 14.03 -19.57
CA ALA A 20 -4.08 12.91 -19.23
C ALA A 20 -3.20 12.62 -20.47
N GLN A 21 -1.90 12.79 -20.29
CA GLN A 21 -0.95 12.55 -21.39
C GLN A 21 -0.98 11.04 -21.62
N GLN A 22 -1.31 10.64 -22.84
CA GLN A 22 -1.33 9.21 -23.20
C GLN A 22 0.10 8.66 -23.09
N PHE A 23 0.27 7.47 -22.49
CA PHE A 23 1.58 6.83 -22.45
C PHE A 23 2.12 6.60 -23.87
N ASP A 24 3.40 6.84 -24.07
CA ASP A 24 4.09 6.47 -25.30
C ASP A 24 4.50 5.00 -25.23
N TYR A 25 3.58 4.13 -25.61
CA TYR A 25 3.79 2.68 -25.56
C TYR A 25 4.95 2.21 -26.45
N GLY A 26 5.35 3.00 -27.44
CA GLY A 26 6.52 2.71 -28.28
C GLY A 26 7.86 2.93 -27.57
N LYS A 27 7.84 3.55 -26.38
CA LYS A 27 9.02 3.84 -25.56
C LYS A 27 9.00 3.14 -24.22
N ILE A 28 8.20 2.10 -24.05
CA ILE A 28 8.24 1.33 -22.81
C ILE A 28 9.65 0.80 -22.57
N ALA A 29 10.13 0.91 -21.34
CA ALA A 29 11.46 0.40 -20.95
C ALA A 29 11.55 -1.12 -21.19
N PRO A 30 12.76 -1.67 -21.52
CA PRO A 30 12.97 -3.12 -21.59
C PRO A 30 12.89 -3.78 -20.20
N HIS A 31 12.84 -5.11 -20.17
CA HIS A 31 13.03 -5.86 -18.92
C HIS A 31 14.47 -5.73 -18.39
N PRO A 32 14.63 -5.66 -17.05
CA PRO A 32 13.60 -5.46 -16.02
C PRO A 32 13.16 -4.00 -15.96
N ARG A 33 11.85 -3.76 -15.94
CA ARG A 33 11.26 -2.41 -15.91
C ARG A 33 10.45 -2.09 -14.68
N LEU A 34 10.07 -3.09 -13.90
CA LEU A 34 9.26 -2.88 -12.69
C LEU A 34 10.17 -2.45 -11.53
N LEU A 35 10.04 -1.19 -11.10
CA LEU A 35 10.70 -0.59 -9.93
C LEU A 35 12.23 -0.46 -10.01
N LEU A 36 12.94 -1.50 -10.42
CA LEU A 36 14.40 -1.57 -10.43
C LEU A 36 14.90 -1.93 -11.84
N PRO A 37 15.20 -0.95 -12.70
CA PRO A 37 15.76 -1.20 -14.00
C PRO A 37 17.18 -1.82 -13.90
N GLU A 38 17.71 -2.27 -15.02
CA GLU A 38 19.05 -2.82 -15.10
C GLU A 38 20.10 -1.86 -14.54
N GLY A 39 21.04 -2.37 -13.75
CA GLY A 39 22.10 -1.58 -13.10
C GLY A 39 21.65 -0.84 -11.83
N GLY A 40 20.36 -0.87 -11.47
CA GLY A 40 19.85 -0.25 -10.25
C GLY A 40 20.41 -0.87 -8.96
N GLU A 41 20.92 -2.11 -9.03
CA GLU A 41 21.53 -2.83 -7.92
C GLU A 41 22.75 -2.11 -7.35
N GLU A 42 23.52 -1.42 -8.18
CA GLU A 42 24.70 -0.69 -7.73
C GLU A 42 24.35 0.47 -6.79
N ALA A 43 23.23 1.15 -7.04
CA ALA A 43 22.73 2.18 -6.13
C ALA A 43 22.29 1.60 -4.77
N ILE A 44 21.67 0.41 -4.79
CA ILE A 44 21.29 -0.30 -3.55
C ILE A 44 22.55 -0.71 -2.77
N LYS A 45 23.56 -1.31 -3.43
CA LYS A 45 24.84 -1.71 -2.81
C LYS A 45 25.54 -0.52 -2.17
N LYS A 46 25.53 0.63 -2.86
CA LYS A 46 26.08 1.86 -2.33
C LYS A 46 25.34 2.31 -1.07
N ALA A 47 24.00 2.36 -1.10
CA ALA A 47 23.19 2.75 0.06
C ALA A 47 23.39 1.81 1.27
N ILE A 48 23.54 0.49 1.02
CA ILE A 48 23.90 -0.51 2.05
C ILE A 48 25.25 -0.17 2.69
N ALA A 49 26.24 0.22 1.90
CA ALA A 49 27.58 0.54 2.41
C ALA A 49 27.60 1.87 3.19
N GLU A 50 26.75 2.83 2.83
CA GLU A 50 26.70 4.16 3.44
C GLU A 50 25.80 4.25 4.69
N TYR A 51 24.86 3.32 4.86
CA TYR A 51 23.90 3.35 5.98
C TYR A 51 23.76 1.96 6.62
N PRO A 52 24.45 1.68 7.75
CA PRO A 52 24.49 0.36 8.39
C PRO A 52 23.13 -0.29 8.67
N PRO A 53 22.05 0.43 9.06
CA PRO A 53 20.74 -0.20 9.20
C PRO A 53 20.20 -0.84 7.92
N LEU A 54 20.51 -0.30 6.72
CA LEU A 54 20.16 -0.97 5.47
C LEU A 54 20.94 -2.26 5.23
N ALA A 55 22.18 -2.33 5.69
CA ALA A 55 22.95 -3.59 5.64
C ALA A 55 22.27 -4.68 6.46
N ALA A 56 21.74 -4.34 7.64
CA ALA A 56 20.99 -5.27 8.47
C ALA A 56 19.67 -5.71 7.82
N VAL A 57 18.93 -4.77 7.18
CA VAL A 57 17.72 -5.10 6.41
C VAL A 57 18.05 -6.03 5.24
N HIS A 58 19.09 -5.72 4.47
CA HIS A 58 19.56 -6.58 3.38
C HIS A 58 19.90 -7.99 3.86
N GLN A 59 20.71 -8.08 4.93
CA GLN A 59 21.07 -9.38 5.53
C GLN A 59 19.79 -10.15 5.94
N ARG A 60 18.83 -9.49 6.57
CA ARG A 60 17.58 -10.13 6.96
C ARG A 60 16.78 -10.65 5.77
N ILE A 61 16.72 -9.91 4.66
CA ILE A 61 16.11 -10.40 3.41
C ILE A 61 16.82 -11.67 2.94
N MET A 62 18.16 -11.67 2.92
CA MET A 62 18.95 -12.84 2.49
C MET A 62 18.71 -14.06 3.39
N GLU A 63 18.68 -13.90 4.70
CA GLU A 63 18.36 -14.98 5.66
C GLU A 63 16.98 -15.59 5.40
N LEU A 64 15.97 -14.75 5.12
CA LEU A 64 14.62 -15.19 4.77
C LEU A 64 14.60 -15.94 3.43
N CYS A 65 15.38 -15.50 2.46
CA CYS A 65 15.54 -16.20 1.19
C CYS A 65 16.20 -17.58 1.39
N ASP A 66 17.28 -17.66 2.15
CA ASP A 66 17.98 -18.94 2.41
C ASP A 66 17.06 -19.92 3.16
N ARG A 67 16.25 -19.44 4.11
CA ARG A 67 15.21 -20.28 4.74
C ARG A 67 14.21 -20.80 3.73
N THR A 68 13.73 -19.94 2.83
CA THR A 68 12.76 -20.31 1.80
C THR A 68 13.28 -21.38 0.82
N LEU A 69 14.60 -21.48 0.61
CA LEU A 69 15.18 -22.54 -0.25
C LEU A 69 14.82 -23.96 0.20
N THR A 70 14.60 -24.16 1.49
CA THR A 70 14.32 -25.48 2.09
C THR A 70 12.83 -25.71 2.38
N GLU A 71 11.98 -24.70 2.24
CA GLU A 71 10.54 -24.81 2.45
C GLU A 71 9.86 -25.39 1.18
N PRO A 72 8.72 -26.11 1.31
CA PRO A 72 7.95 -26.50 0.14
C PRO A 72 7.35 -25.27 -0.55
N PRO A 73 7.10 -25.31 -1.87
CA PRO A 73 6.33 -24.28 -2.56
C PRO A 73 4.96 -24.10 -1.95
N VAL A 74 4.38 -22.90 -2.15
CA VAL A 74 3.05 -22.60 -1.64
C VAL A 74 1.99 -23.53 -2.24
N GLU A 75 0.99 -23.86 -1.42
CA GLU A 75 -0.17 -24.65 -1.81
C GLU A 75 -1.44 -23.79 -1.78
N ARG A 76 -2.45 -24.18 -2.60
CA ARG A 76 -3.71 -23.46 -2.64
C ARG A 76 -4.60 -23.81 -1.44
N ILE A 77 -4.43 -23.08 -0.35
CA ILE A 77 -5.18 -23.25 0.89
C ILE A 77 -5.97 -21.97 1.17
N LYS A 78 -7.28 -22.10 1.34
CA LYS A 78 -8.16 -20.97 1.68
C LYS A 78 -8.44 -20.92 3.17
N GLU A 79 -8.44 -19.70 3.72
CA GLU A 79 -8.93 -19.39 5.05
C GLU A 79 -10.33 -18.76 4.92
N GLY A 80 -11.37 -19.50 5.26
CA GLY A 80 -12.75 -19.09 5.01
C GLY A 80 -13.00 -18.83 3.51
N LYS A 81 -13.35 -17.57 3.17
CA LYS A 81 -13.62 -17.15 1.79
C LYS A 81 -12.36 -16.68 1.03
N ARG A 82 -11.19 -16.59 1.69
CA ARG A 82 -10.01 -15.87 1.21
C ARG A 82 -8.84 -16.80 0.89
N LEU A 83 -8.17 -16.55 -0.21
CA LEU A 83 -6.86 -17.12 -0.57
C LEU A 83 -5.72 -16.12 -0.22
N LEU A 84 -6.06 -14.98 0.36
CA LEU A 84 -5.20 -13.82 0.51
C LEU A 84 -3.89 -14.10 1.26
N ALA A 85 -3.93 -14.94 2.29
CA ALA A 85 -2.73 -15.35 3.02
C ALA A 85 -1.72 -16.03 2.08
N ILE A 86 -2.18 -16.93 1.22
CA ILE A 86 -1.32 -17.63 0.25
C ILE A 86 -0.81 -16.67 -0.83
N SER A 87 -1.66 -15.78 -1.36
CA SER A 87 -1.24 -14.76 -2.34
C SER A 87 -0.13 -13.87 -1.77
N ARG A 88 -0.24 -13.47 -0.50
CA ARG A 88 0.77 -12.68 0.21
C ARG A 88 2.08 -13.43 0.44
N ILE A 89 2.01 -14.73 0.79
CA ILE A 89 3.20 -15.58 0.92
C ILE A 89 3.89 -15.72 -0.44
N ALA A 90 3.12 -15.96 -1.51
CA ALA A 90 3.67 -16.05 -2.86
C ALA A 90 4.35 -14.74 -3.28
N LEU A 91 3.70 -13.59 -3.06
CA LEU A 91 4.28 -12.27 -3.34
C LEU A 91 5.57 -12.07 -2.57
N LYS A 92 5.58 -12.35 -1.26
CA LYS A 92 6.78 -12.26 -0.43
C LYS A 92 7.91 -13.11 -0.99
N ARG A 93 7.67 -14.42 -1.16
CA ARG A 93 8.72 -15.35 -1.58
C ARG A 93 9.28 -15.01 -2.96
N ILE A 94 8.42 -14.79 -3.94
CA ILE A 94 8.85 -14.47 -5.31
C ILE A 94 9.64 -13.15 -5.33
N TYR A 95 9.14 -12.11 -4.65
CA TYR A 95 9.79 -10.80 -4.64
C TYR A 95 11.15 -10.84 -3.93
N TYR A 96 11.23 -11.50 -2.77
CA TYR A 96 12.48 -11.63 -2.00
C TYR A 96 13.53 -12.44 -2.77
N LEU A 97 13.15 -13.58 -3.33
CA LEU A 97 14.05 -14.43 -4.10
C LEU A 97 14.53 -13.73 -5.38
N SER A 98 13.64 -12.99 -6.05
CA SER A 98 14.03 -12.17 -7.22
C SER A 98 15.01 -11.07 -6.81
N TYR A 99 14.80 -10.40 -5.68
CA TYR A 99 15.74 -9.44 -5.13
C TYR A 99 17.10 -10.09 -4.81
N ALA A 100 17.10 -11.23 -4.12
CA ALA A 100 18.33 -11.96 -3.77
C ALA A 100 19.12 -12.35 -5.02
N TYR A 101 18.45 -12.85 -6.06
CA TYR A 101 19.09 -13.15 -7.34
C TYR A 101 19.72 -11.89 -7.97
N ARG A 102 18.97 -10.80 -8.05
CA ARG A 102 19.46 -9.55 -8.63
C ARG A 102 20.65 -8.96 -7.88
N MET A 103 20.67 -9.08 -6.55
CA MET A 103 21.77 -8.57 -5.73
C MET A 103 23.03 -9.44 -5.79
N THR A 104 22.91 -10.76 -6.02
CA THR A 104 24.02 -11.71 -5.89
C THR A 104 24.42 -12.40 -7.20
N GLY A 105 23.49 -12.52 -8.16
CA GLY A 105 23.66 -13.36 -9.35
C GLY A 105 23.56 -14.86 -9.08
N ASP A 106 23.30 -15.29 -7.82
CA ASP A 106 23.26 -16.72 -7.47
C ASP A 106 21.97 -17.38 -7.97
N GLN A 107 22.12 -18.29 -8.90
CA GLN A 107 21.04 -19.00 -9.59
C GLN A 107 20.09 -19.77 -8.66
N LYS A 108 20.55 -20.18 -7.47
CA LYS A 108 19.70 -20.88 -6.50
C LYS A 108 18.42 -20.08 -6.17
N TYR A 109 18.52 -18.74 -6.09
CA TYR A 109 17.39 -17.87 -5.80
C TYR A 109 16.42 -17.75 -6.98
N ALA A 110 16.95 -17.61 -8.21
CA ALA A 110 16.13 -17.59 -9.42
C ALA A 110 15.37 -18.91 -9.60
N LEU A 111 16.05 -20.04 -9.46
CA LEU A 111 15.44 -21.37 -9.56
C LEU A 111 14.33 -21.58 -8.50
N ARG A 112 14.58 -21.10 -7.28
CA ARG A 112 13.56 -21.24 -6.23
C ARG A 112 12.36 -20.31 -6.47
N ALA A 113 12.58 -19.09 -6.96
CA ALA A 113 11.51 -18.19 -7.38
C ALA A 113 10.68 -18.81 -8.53
N GLU A 114 11.34 -19.40 -9.50
CA GLU A 114 10.71 -20.12 -10.62
C GLU A 114 9.79 -21.25 -10.12
N GLN A 115 10.21 -22.03 -9.12
CA GLN A 115 9.39 -23.06 -8.51
C GLN A 115 8.11 -22.49 -7.84
N GLU A 116 8.22 -21.38 -7.11
CA GLU A 116 7.05 -20.69 -6.55
C GLU A 116 6.11 -20.17 -7.64
N MET A 117 6.67 -19.54 -8.69
CA MET A 117 5.90 -19.03 -9.83
C MET A 117 5.14 -20.14 -10.54
N LEU A 118 5.78 -21.29 -10.79
CA LEU A 118 5.12 -22.46 -11.38
C LEU A 118 4.03 -23.04 -10.47
N ALA A 119 4.32 -23.16 -9.15
CA ALA A 119 3.33 -23.67 -8.19
C ALA A 119 2.03 -22.87 -8.23
N VAL A 120 2.10 -21.53 -8.13
CA VAL A 120 0.90 -20.68 -8.15
C VAL A 120 0.25 -20.60 -9.53
N SER A 121 1.04 -20.75 -10.60
CA SER A 121 0.52 -20.82 -11.97
C SER A 121 -0.33 -22.06 -12.20
N HIS A 122 -0.06 -23.16 -11.52
CA HIS A 122 -0.82 -24.41 -11.60
C HIS A 122 -2.06 -24.46 -10.68
N PHE A 123 -2.30 -23.47 -9.82
CA PHE A 123 -3.54 -23.41 -9.06
C PHE A 123 -4.74 -23.39 -10.02
N ILE A 124 -5.84 -24.04 -9.63
CA ILE A 124 -7.05 -24.08 -10.46
C ILE A 124 -7.61 -22.67 -10.74
N ASP A 125 -7.55 -21.79 -9.75
CA ASP A 125 -7.88 -20.36 -9.82
C ASP A 125 -7.15 -19.59 -8.71
N TRP A 126 -7.22 -18.26 -8.75
CA TRP A 126 -6.72 -17.37 -7.69
C TRP A 126 -7.86 -16.73 -6.88
N ASN A 127 -8.98 -17.47 -6.71
CA ASN A 127 -10.14 -17.04 -5.92
C ASN A 127 -10.76 -15.70 -6.38
N PRO A 128 -11.23 -15.57 -7.63
CA PRO A 128 -11.67 -14.29 -8.18
C PRO A 128 -12.90 -13.69 -7.47
N THR A 129 -13.61 -14.47 -6.64
CA THR A 129 -14.70 -13.96 -5.78
C THR A 129 -14.20 -13.00 -4.69
N HIS A 130 -12.91 -13.06 -4.37
CA HIS A 130 -12.21 -12.11 -3.50
C HIS A 130 -10.99 -11.56 -4.26
N PHE A 131 -11.21 -10.59 -5.15
CA PHE A 131 -10.25 -10.19 -6.18
C PHE A 131 -8.94 -9.59 -5.64
N LEU A 132 -8.86 -9.22 -4.37
CA LEU A 132 -7.59 -8.88 -3.71
C LEU A 132 -6.58 -10.04 -3.80
N ASP A 133 -7.05 -11.27 -3.71
CA ASP A 133 -6.23 -12.48 -3.84
C ASP A 133 -5.60 -12.55 -5.23
N VAL A 134 -6.39 -12.22 -6.27
CA VAL A 134 -5.94 -12.16 -7.66
C VAL A 134 -4.94 -11.01 -7.86
N GLY A 135 -5.25 -9.83 -7.34
CA GLY A 135 -4.40 -8.63 -7.49
C GLY A 135 -3.00 -8.86 -6.92
N GLU A 136 -2.90 -9.39 -5.70
CA GLU A 136 -1.60 -9.72 -5.09
C GLU A 136 -0.86 -10.85 -5.82
N MET A 137 -1.59 -11.86 -6.31
CA MET A 137 -0.99 -12.97 -7.06
C MET A 137 -0.43 -12.53 -8.43
N VAL A 138 -1.17 -11.69 -9.16
CA VAL A 138 -0.68 -11.12 -10.43
C VAL A 138 0.58 -10.28 -10.20
N MET A 139 0.59 -9.43 -9.16
CA MET A 139 1.77 -8.63 -8.81
C MET A 139 2.98 -9.52 -8.50
N ALA A 140 2.78 -10.61 -7.74
CA ALA A 140 3.84 -11.57 -7.43
C ALA A 140 4.49 -12.15 -8.68
N LEU A 141 3.66 -12.68 -9.59
CA LEU A 141 4.14 -13.27 -10.84
C LEU A 141 4.75 -12.23 -11.77
N ALA A 142 4.19 -11.02 -11.83
CA ALA A 142 4.71 -9.94 -12.65
C ALA A 142 6.12 -9.50 -12.23
N ILE A 143 6.35 -9.34 -10.92
CA ILE A 143 7.69 -9.01 -10.39
C ILE A 143 8.68 -10.11 -10.70
N GLY A 144 8.33 -11.38 -10.44
CA GLY A 144 9.19 -12.52 -10.76
C GLY A 144 9.50 -12.62 -12.26
N TYR A 145 8.46 -12.46 -13.09
CA TYR A 145 8.59 -12.50 -14.55
C TYR A 145 9.52 -11.41 -15.07
N ASP A 146 9.35 -10.18 -14.62
CA ASP A 146 10.13 -9.03 -15.07
C ASP A 146 11.59 -9.07 -14.55
N TRP A 147 11.76 -9.32 -13.25
CA TRP A 147 13.08 -9.27 -12.62
C TRP A 147 13.98 -10.44 -12.95
N LEU A 148 13.40 -11.59 -13.32
CA LEU A 148 14.11 -12.82 -13.67
C LEU A 148 14.02 -13.14 -15.17
N TYR A 149 13.53 -12.21 -16.00
CA TYR A 149 13.17 -12.44 -17.40
C TYR A 149 14.20 -13.26 -18.17
N ASP A 150 15.48 -12.85 -18.10
CA ASP A 150 16.57 -13.52 -18.82
C ASP A 150 17.00 -14.84 -18.16
N SER A 151 16.64 -15.09 -16.90
CA SER A 151 16.98 -16.31 -16.16
C SER A 151 15.90 -17.38 -16.26
N LEU A 152 14.65 -16.99 -16.55
CA LEU A 152 13.52 -17.92 -16.65
C LEU A 152 13.60 -18.74 -17.94
N GLN A 153 13.32 -20.04 -17.81
CA GLN A 153 13.19 -20.91 -18.99
C GLN A 153 12.00 -20.46 -19.87
N PRO A 154 12.09 -20.60 -21.20
CA PRO A 154 11.01 -20.19 -22.12
C PRO A 154 9.66 -20.83 -21.79
N ASP A 155 9.66 -22.10 -21.38
CA ASP A 155 8.43 -22.80 -20.96
C ASP A 155 7.83 -22.20 -19.68
N THR A 156 8.64 -21.82 -18.71
CA THR A 156 8.19 -21.15 -17.49
C THR A 156 7.58 -19.79 -17.84
N ARG A 157 8.23 -18.99 -18.70
CA ARG A 157 7.64 -17.71 -19.15
C ARG A 157 6.29 -17.93 -19.81
N ARG A 158 6.15 -18.96 -20.64
CA ARG A 158 4.87 -19.30 -21.27
C ARG A 158 3.80 -19.65 -20.23
N VAL A 159 4.10 -20.54 -19.28
CA VAL A 159 3.15 -20.99 -18.24
C VAL A 159 2.70 -19.82 -17.37
N VAL A 160 3.63 -18.98 -16.93
CA VAL A 160 3.34 -17.79 -16.09
C VAL A 160 2.47 -16.79 -16.85
N ARG A 161 2.82 -16.49 -18.11
CA ARG A 161 2.02 -15.61 -18.97
C ARG A 161 0.59 -16.12 -19.13
N GLU A 162 0.42 -17.40 -19.47
CA GLU A 162 -0.90 -18.03 -19.62
C GLU A 162 -1.71 -17.97 -18.32
N ALA A 163 -1.06 -18.16 -17.17
CA ALA A 163 -1.70 -18.05 -15.86
C ALA A 163 -2.15 -16.63 -15.54
N ILE A 164 -1.33 -15.62 -15.79
CA ILE A 164 -1.69 -14.20 -15.60
C ILE A 164 -2.88 -13.84 -16.49
N ILE A 165 -2.87 -14.26 -17.76
CA ILE A 165 -3.98 -14.00 -18.69
C ILE A 165 -5.27 -14.67 -18.17
N ALA A 166 -5.26 -15.98 -17.97
CA ALA A 166 -6.48 -16.75 -17.68
C ALA A 166 -7.04 -16.43 -16.28
N LYS A 167 -6.17 -16.32 -15.26
CA LYS A 167 -6.60 -16.20 -13.85
C LYS A 167 -6.58 -14.76 -13.34
N GLY A 168 -5.88 -13.86 -14.01
CA GLY A 168 -5.86 -12.42 -13.74
C GLY A 168 -6.77 -11.64 -14.69
N PHE A 169 -6.35 -11.50 -15.95
CA PHE A 169 -7.00 -10.60 -16.91
C PHE A 169 -8.39 -11.07 -17.34
N ASP A 170 -8.55 -12.37 -17.65
CA ASP A 170 -9.86 -12.90 -18.03
C ASP A 170 -10.82 -12.95 -16.84
N ALA A 171 -10.31 -13.21 -15.62
CA ALA A 171 -11.12 -13.11 -14.41
C ALA A 171 -11.65 -11.70 -14.17
N ALA A 172 -10.88 -10.65 -14.52
CA ALA A 172 -11.27 -9.25 -14.43
C ALA A 172 -12.34 -8.83 -15.46
N LYS A 173 -12.56 -9.61 -16.53
CA LYS A 173 -13.64 -9.37 -17.50
C LYS A 173 -15.02 -9.76 -16.95
N ASN A 174 -15.07 -10.60 -15.93
CA ASN A 174 -16.33 -11.00 -15.28
C ASN A 174 -16.85 -9.87 -14.40
N THR A 175 -17.95 -9.25 -14.77
CA THR A 175 -18.53 -8.10 -14.08
C THR A 175 -18.89 -8.37 -12.61
N ARG A 176 -19.17 -9.63 -12.25
CA ARG A 176 -19.43 -10.03 -10.85
C ARG A 176 -18.18 -9.91 -9.97
N HIS A 177 -17.00 -10.06 -10.55
CA HIS A 177 -15.72 -9.99 -9.85
C HIS A 177 -15.08 -8.60 -9.97
N ALA A 178 -15.39 -7.87 -11.05
CA ALA A 178 -14.72 -6.63 -11.45
C ALA A 178 -15.29 -5.35 -10.79
N TRP A 179 -16.09 -5.48 -9.73
CA TRP A 179 -16.67 -4.34 -9.03
C TRP A 179 -15.62 -3.39 -8.44
N PHE A 180 -14.40 -3.89 -8.19
CA PHE A 180 -13.28 -3.09 -7.71
C PHE A 180 -12.95 -1.91 -8.63
N TYR A 181 -13.23 -1.97 -9.92
CA TYR A 181 -13.06 -0.84 -10.84
C TYR A 181 -13.94 0.37 -10.51
N THR A 182 -14.97 0.17 -9.71
CA THR A 182 -15.86 1.25 -9.25
C THR A 182 -15.67 1.59 -7.78
N ALA A 183 -14.91 0.81 -7.05
CA ALA A 183 -14.64 1.01 -5.64
C ALA A 183 -13.82 2.29 -5.40
N LYS A 184 -14.03 2.91 -4.23
CA LYS A 184 -13.33 4.13 -3.79
C LYS A 184 -12.37 3.88 -2.64
N ASN A 185 -11.97 2.64 -2.44
CA ASN A 185 -11.17 2.17 -1.31
C ASN A 185 -10.00 1.31 -1.79
N ASN A 186 -9.30 0.67 -0.86
CA ASN A 186 -8.12 -0.17 -1.10
C ASN A 186 -8.33 -1.26 -2.18
N TRP A 187 -9.54 -1.79 -2.36
CA TRP A 187 -9.83 -2.77 -3.41
C TRP A 187 -9.47 -2.26 -4.79
N ASN A 188 -9.81 -1.01 -5.08
CA ASN A 188 -9.49 -0.39 -6.35
C ASN A 188 -7.95 -0.27 -6.53
N SER A 189 -7.24 0.24 -5.52
CA SER A 189 -5.80 0.41 -5.59
C SER A 189 -5.08 -0.93 -5.77
N VAL A 190 -5.42 -1.93 -4.95
CA VAL A 190 -4.74 -3.25 -4.98
C VAL A 190 -4.99 -4.00 -6.28
N CYS A 191 -6.26 -4.09 -6.71
CA CYS A 191 -6.60 -4.86 -7.90
C CYS A 191 -6.08 -4.21 -9.18
N ASN A 192 -6.22 -2.89 -9.32
CA ASN A 192 -5.67 -2.15 -10.47
C ASN A 192 -4.14 -2.28 -10.51
N SER A 193 -3.46 -2.12 -9.37
CA SER A 193 -2.00 -2.23 -9.32
C SER A 193 -1.53 -3.62 -9.74
N GLY A 194 -2.14 -4.67 -9.22
CA GLY A 194 -1.79 -6.03 -9.60
C GLY A 194 -1.96 -6.28 -11.10
N LEU A 195 -3.11 -5.90 -11.67
CA LEU A 195 -3.37 -6.05 -13.10
C LEU A 195 -2.41 -5.22 -13.96
N ALA A 196 -2.11 -3.98 -13.57
CA ALA A 196 -1.15 -3.13 -14.27
C ALA A 196 0.26 -3.71 -14.24
N TYR A 197 0.70 -4.29 -13.11
CA TYR A 197 1.97 -5.00 -13.01
C TYR A 197 2.05 -6.14 -14.03
N GLY A 198 1.01 -6.99 -14.09
CA GLY A 198 0.93 -8.07 -15.06
C GLY A 198 0.98 -7.55 -16.50
N ALA A 199 0.26 -6.47 -16.81
CA ALA A 199 0.25 -5.86 -18.13
C ALA A 199 1.60 -5.25 -18.53
N LEU A 200 2.29 -4.59 -17.57
CA LEU A 200 3.64 -4.07 -17.78
C LEU A 200 4.65 -5.20 -18.01
N ALA A 201 4.57 -6.28 -17.24
CA ALA A 201 5.48 -7.42 -17.35
C ALA A 201 5.31 -8.22 -18.64
N LEU A 202 4.10 -8.23 -19.23
CA LEU A 202 3.79 -9.03 -20.43
C LEU A 202 3.63 -8.18 -21.70
N PHE A 203 4.12 -6.93 -21.68
CA PHE A 203 3.78 -5.97 -22.72
C PHE A 203 4.22 -6.42 -24.13
N GLU A 204 5.42 -6.99 -24.28
CA GLU A 204 5.94 -7.42 -25.58
C GLU A 204 5.18 -8.62 -26.15
N GLU A 205 4.70 -9.54 -25.29
CA GLU A 205 4.04 -10.76 -25.74
C GLU A 205 2.56 -10.54 -26.10
N ILE A 206 1.91 -9.57 -25.43
CA ILE A 206 0.46 -9.30 -25.61
C ILE A 206 0.16 -7.80 -25.61
N PRO A 207 0.78 -6.98 -26.50
CA PRO A 207 0.78 -5.51 -26.41
C PRO A 207 -0.63 -4.91 -26.38
N GLU A 208 -1.57 -5.38 -27.20
CA GLU A 208 -2.92 -4.84 -27.25
C GLU A 208 -3.72 -5.13 -25.97
N VAL A 209 -3.57 -6.33 -25.39
CA VAL A 209 -4.22 -6.69 -24.13
C VAL A 209 -3.61 -5.87 -22.99
N SER A 210 -2.29 -5.80 -22.93
CA SER A 210 -1.56 -5.04 -21.92
C SER A 210 -1.92 -3.56 -21.93
N LYS A 211 -1.96 -2.95 -23.11
CA LYS A 211 -2.41 -1.57 -23.29
C LYS A 211 -3.82 -1.36 -22.76
N GLY A 212 -4.78 -2.23 -23.15
CA GLY A 212 -6.16 -2.14 -22.67
C GLY A 212 -6.29 -2.26 -21.15
N ILE A 213 -5.48 -3.11 -20.50
CA ILE A 213 -5.45 -3.23 -19.03
C ILE A 213 -4.89 -1.95 -18.39
N ILE A 214 -3.77 -1.42 -18.90
CA ILE A 214 -3.15 -0.19 -18.39
C ILE A 214 -4.12 0.98 -18.51
N GLU A 215 -4.75 1.16 -19.69
CA GLU A 215 -5.73 2.21 -19.93
C GLU A 215 -6.94 2.09 -18.99
N LYS A 216 -7.43 0.86 -18.75
CA LYS A 216 -8.52 0.60 -17.80
C LYS A 216 -8.11 0.93 -16.35
N CYS A 217 -6.88 0.61 -15.96
CA CYS A 217 -6.36 1.02 -14.66
C CYS A 217 -6.30 2.54 -14.54
N MET A 218 -5.81 3.25 -15.55
CA MET A 218 -5.72 4.71 -15.54
C MET A 218 -7.11 5.39 -15.50
N GLU A 219 -8.11 4.79 -16.13
CA GLU A 219 -9.51 5.26 -16.09
C GLU A 219 -10.13 5.12 -14.69
N THR A 220 -9.82 4.00 -14.00
CA THR A 220 -10.58 3.59 -12.80
C THR A 220 -9.86 3.86 -11.50
N ASN A 221 -8.53 3.81 -11.46
CA ASN A 221 -7.72 4.02 -10.27
C ASN A 221 -7.92 5.40 -9.61
N PRO A 222 -8.11 6.51 -10.35
CA PRO A 222 -8.39 7.81 -9.73
C PRO A 222 -9.59 7.84 -8.79
N LYS A 223 -10.51 6.88 -8.89
CA LYS A 223 -11.67 6.78 -7.96
C LYS A 223 -11.25 6.49 -6.53
N ALA A 224 -10.21 5.67 -6.33
CA ALA A 224 -9.65 5.42 -5.00
C ALA A 224 -8.85 6.61 -4.48
N MET A 225 -8.24 7.38 -5.39
CA MET A 225 -7.42 8.54 -5.03
C MET A 225 -8.22 9.69 -4.40
N VAL A 226 -9.53 9.76 -4.65
CA VAL A 226 -10.42 10.76 -4.03
C VAL A 226 -10.37 10.70 -2.49
N GLY A 227 -10.15 9.51 -1.91
CA GLY A 227 -10.10 9.31 -0.46
C GLY A 227 -8.98 10.09 0.26
N TYR A 228 -7.91 10.51 -0.44
CA TYR A 228 -6.83 11.29 0.15
C TYR A 228 -7.14 12.79 0.25
N GLY A 229 -8.13 13.26 -0.49
CA GLY A 229 -8.47 14.68 -0.51
C GLY A 229 -9.17 15.17 0.76
N PRO A 230 -9.07 16.49 1.05
CA PRO A 230 -8.18 17.47 0.41
C PRO A 230 -6.76 17.52 1.03
N ASP A 231 -6.55 17.01 2.24
CA ASP A 231 -5.39 17.29 3.10
C ASP A 231 -4.58 16.02 3.46
N GLY A 232 -4.80 14.91 2.80
CA GLY A 232 -4.03 13.68 2.99
C GLY A 232 -4.54 12.74 4.09
N GLY A 233 -5.67 13.03 4.73
CA GLY A 233 -6.30 12.09 5.66
C GLY A 233 -6.83 10.86 4.93
N TYR A 234 -6.68 9.67 5.53
CA TYR A 234 -7.21 8.45 4.95
C TYR A 234 -8.42 7.94 5.73
N PRO A 235 -9.61 7.82 5.09
CA PRO A 235 -10.87 7.60 5.82
C PRO A 235 -10.91 6.30 6.61
N GLU A 236 -10.23 5.27 6.14
CA GLU A 236 -10.24 3.92 6.72
C GLU A 236 -9.13 3.71 7.78
N GLY A 237 -8.39 4.76 8.15
CA GLY A 237 -7.39 4.72 9.22
C GLY A 237 -6.03 4.20 8.82
N PHE A 238 -5.15 4.02 9.81
CA PHE A 238 -3.74 3.67 9.69
C PHE A 238 -3.50 2.37 8.90
N GLY A 239 -4.17 1.28 9.29
CA GLY A 239 -3.95 -0.04 8.68
C GLY A 239 -4.31 -0.08 7.20
N TYR A 240 -5.43 0.53 6.82
CA TYR A 240 -5.87 0.54 5.42
C TYR A 240 -5.12 1.56 4.56
N TRP A 241 -4.62 2.66 5.15
CA TRP A 241 -3.63 3.49 4.46
C TRP A 241 -2.41 2.64 4.11
N GLY A 242 -1.88 1.90 5.09
CA GLY A 242 -0.76 0.99 4.86
C GLY A 242 -1.00 0.02 3.71
N TYR A 243 -2.17 -0.60 3.64
CA TYR A 243 -2.49 -1.56 2.59
C TYR A 243 -2.76 -0.90 1.22
N GLY A 244 -3.74 0.01 1.16
CA GLY A 244 -4.18 0.62 -0.10
C GLY A 244 -3.10 1.51 -0.73
N THR A 245 -2.45 2.34 0.11
CA THR A 245 -1.41 3.27 -0.35
C THR A 245 -0.15 2.53 -0.80
N SER A 246 0.20 1.39 -0.17
CA SER A 246 1.35 0.62 -0.63
C SER A 246 1.18 0.15 -2.08
N PHE A 247 0.03 -0.39 -2.43
CA PHE A 247 -0.24 -0.79 -3.81
C PHE A 247 -0.36 0.41 -4.75
N GLN A 248 -0.88 1.54 -4.27
CA GLN A 248 -0.94 2.77 -5.06
C GLN A 248 0.45 3.30 -5.39
N VAL A 249 1.36 3.34 -4.43
CA VAL A 249 2.76 3.73 -4.63
C VAL A 249 3.47 2.76 -5.57
N MET A 250 3.25 1.44 -5.38
CA MET A 250 3.82 0.43 -6.26
C MET A 250 3.38 0.66 -7.71
N LEU A 251 2.08 0.94 -7.96
CA LEU A 251 1.57 1.26 -9.29
C LEU A 251 2.28 2.49 -9.89
N ILE A 252 2.32 3.60 -9.14
CA ILE A 252 2.95 4.84 -9.58
C ILE A 252 4.43 4.62 -9.92
N ALA A 253 5.16 3.95 -9.02
CA ALA A 253 6.59 3.68 -9.22
C ALA A 253 6.85 2.76 -10.42
N ALA A 254 6.00 1.76 -10.67
CA ALA A 254 6.11 0.91 -11.84
C ALA A 254 5.84 1.66 -13.16
N LEU A 255 4.83 2.54 -13.18
CA LEU A 255 4.54 3.39 -14.34
C LEU A 255 5.69 4.37 -14.61
N GLU A 256 6.24 5.00 -13.57
CA GLU A 256 7.40 5.88 -13.69
C GLU A 256 8.63 5.14 -14.21
N SER A 257 8.87 3.93 -13.72
CA SER A 257 9.98 3.10 -14.19
C SER A 257 9.82 2.64 -15.63
N ALA A 258 8.59 2.26 -16.02
CA ALA A 258 8.31 1.74 -17.36
C ALA A 258 8.18 2.85 -18.44
N PHE A 259 7.59 3.99 -18.11
CA PHE A 259 7.23 5.06 -19.07
C PHE A 259 7.86 6.42 -18.76
N GLY A 260 8.57 6.58 -17.64
CA GLY A 260 9.11 7.87 -17.18
C GLY A 260 8.03 8.81 -16.60
N THR A 261 6.79 8.36 -16.45
CA THR A 261 5.67 9.16 -15.93
C THR A 261 4.60 8.28 -15.30
N ASP A 262 3.98 8.78 -14.24
CA ASP A 262 2.79 8.19 -13.61
C ASP A 262 1.47 8.77 -14.16
N ASN A 263 1.58 9.60 -15.18
CA ASN A 263 0.46 10.29 -15.82
C ASN A 263 -0.41 11.12 -14.86
N GLY A 264 0.22 11.66 -13.81
CA GLY A 264 -0.39 12.55 -12.85
C GLY A 264 -1.07 11.87 -11.66
N LEU A 265 -0.97 10.54 -11.49
CA LEU A 265 -1.55 9.85 -10.33
C LEU A 265 -0.99 10.40 -9.01
N SER A 266 0.32 10.63 -8.91
CA SER A 266 0.94 11.20 -7.70
C SER A 266 0.49 12.64 -7.38
N GLN A 267 -0.13 13.33 -8.35
CA GLN A 267 -0.63 14.70 -8.19
C GLN A 267 -2.09 14.75 -7.71
N ALA A 268 -2.72 13.60 -7.45
CA ALA A 268 -4.06 13.56 -6.91
C ALA A 268 -4.14 14.35 -5.59
N PRO A 269 -5.21 15.16 -5.38
CA PRO A 269 -5.33 16.00 -4.20
C PRO A 269 -5.16 15.22 -2.90
N GLY A 270 -4.26 15.67 -2.02
CA GLY A 270 -3.99 15.08 -0.73
C GLY A 270 -3.09 13.82 -0.77
N PHE A 271 -2.82 13.23 -1.94
CA PHE A 271 -2.06 11.98 -1.98
C PHE A 271 -0.66 12.12 -1.38
N MET A 272 0.12 13.09 -1.82
CA MET A 272 1.47 13.32 -1.29
C MET A 272 1.46 13.75 0.19
N GLU A 273 0.46 14.51 0.61
CA GLU A 273 0.26 14.94 2.00
C GLU A 273 -0.10 13.77 2.93
N SER A 274 -0.61 12.66 2.39
CA SER A 274 -1.01 11.50 3.18
C SER A 274 0.15 10.79 3.88
N ALA A 275 1.38 11.01 3.45
CA ALA A 275 2.55 10.55 4.19
C ALA A 275 2.64 11.21 5.59
N ARG A 276 2.18 12.46 5.73
CA ARG A 276 2.11 13.10 7.05
C ARG A 276 1.02 12.50 7.92
N PHE A 277 -0.14 12.14 7.34
CA PHE A 277 -1.14 11.37 8.08
C PHE A 277 -0.48 10.13 8.69
N MET A 278 0.19 9.29 7.89
CA MET A 278 0.84 8.08 8.37
C MET A 278 1.85 8.37 9.48
N GLN A 279 2.70 9.38 9.31
CA GLN A 279 3.69 9.77 10.30
C GLN A 279 3.09 10.22 11.63
N TYR A 280 2.03 11.05 11.58
CA TYR A 280 1.39 11.59 12.79
C TYR A 280 0.51 10.56 13.50
N MET A 281 -0.01 9.56 12.78
CA MET A 281 -0.83 8.50 13.39
C MET A 281 -0.06 7.60 14.36
N THR A 282 1.27 7.52 14.26
CA THR A 282 2.09 6.77 15.21
C THR A 282 2.38 7.62 16.44
N ALA A 283 1.91 7.18 17.61
CA ALA A 283 2.11 7.87 18.88
C ALA A 283 3.53 7.65 19.45
N PRO A 284 3.98 8.47 20.42
CA PRO A 284 5.32 8.33 21.03
C PRO A 284 5.60 6.97 21.66
N GLY A 285 4.57 6.31 22.18
CA GLY A 285 4.66 4.96 22.76
C GLY A 285 4.99 3.86 21.74
N GLY A 286 4.74 4.10 20.46
CA GLY A 286 4.95 3.15 19.36
C GLY A 286 3.67 2.52 18.81
N ASP A 287 2.53 2.73 19.46
CA ASP A 287 1.22 2.33 18.96
C ASP A 287 0.63 3.39 18.04
N CYS A 288 -0.29 3.01 17.15
CA CYS A 288 -0.97 4.00 16.32
C CYS A 288 -2.26 4.53 16.96
N PHE A 289 -2.81 5.61 16.39
CA PHE A 289 -4.20 5.97 16.59
C PHE A 289 -5.07 5.06 15.71
N CYS A 290 -5.49 3.96 16.28
CA CYS A 290 -6.03 2.79 15.60
C CYS A 290 -7.55 2.84 15.37
N PHE A 291 -8.11 4.01 15.03
CA PHE A 291 -9.51 4.09 14.68
C PHE A 291 -9.85 3.24 13.44
N SER A 292 -11.11 2.92 13.24
CA SER A 292 -11.58 1.99 12.21
C SER A 292 -10.96 0.59 12.38
N ASP A 293 -10.99 -0.24 11.34
CA ASP A 293 -10.41 -1.59 11.40
C ASP A 293 -8.87 -1.55 11.28
N SER A 294 -8.21 -0.79 12.16
CA SER A 294 -6.75 -0.68 12.22
C SER A 294 -6.16 -1.51 13.37
N PRO A 295 -4.94 -2.05 13.23
CA PRO A 295 -4.23 -2.66 14.36
C PRO A 295 -3.86 -1.59 15.39
N VAL A 296 -3.60 -2.01 16.63
CA VAL A 296 -3.12 -1.10 17.70
C VAL A 296 -1.66 -0.76 17.48
N GLU A 297 -0.83 -1.77 17.18
CA GLU A 297 0.60 -1.62 16.96
C GLU A 297 0.87 -0.91 15.63
N ALA A 298 1.76 0.08 15.65
CA ALA A 298 2.23 0.72 14.45
C ALA A 298 3.43 -0.06 13.87
N GLU A 299 3.47 -0.13 12.54
CA GLU A 299 4.51 -0.85 11.79
C GLU A 299 5.24 0.10 10.85
N CYS A 300 6.48 -0.26 10.50
CA CYS A 300 7.23 0.43 9.44
C CYS A 300 6.51 0.28 8.10
N ASN A 301 6.33 1.37 7.39
CA ASN A 301 5.76 1.32 6.05
C ASN A 301 6.81 1.68 4.98
N MET A 302 7.10 0.72 4.10
CA MET A 302 8.14 0.83 3.07
C MET A 302 7.88 1.99 2.10
N MET A 303 6.61 2.36 1.92
CA MET A 303 6.24 3.43 0.98
C MET A 303 6.59 4.82 1.50
N MET A 304 6.78 4.99 2.79
CA MET A 304 7.25 6.27 3.36
C MET A 304 8.59 6.70 2.77
N PHE A 305 9.46 5.75 2.39
CA PHE A 305 10.73 6.04 1.73
C PHE A 305 10.53 6.57 0.31
N TRP A 306 9.55 6.06 -0.43
CA TRP A 306 9.16 6.62 -1.72
C TRP A 306 8.61 8.04 -1.56
N PHE A 307 7.69 8.25 -0.60
CA PHE A 307 7.15 9.58 -0.33
C PHE A 307 8.23 10.59 0.04
N ALA A 308 9.20 10.20 0.89
CA ALA A 308 10.31 11.07 1.30
C ALA A 308 11.18 11.48 0.11
N GLY A 309 11.46 10.55 -0.80
CA GLY A 309 12.21 10.84 -2.03
C GLY A 309 11.43 11.75 -2.98
N LYS A 310 10.17 11.44 -3.22
CA LYS A 310 9.30 12.20 -4.13
C LYS A 310 9.04 13.63 -3.63
N ALA A 311 8.77 13.78 -2.34
CA ALA A 311 8.57 15.09 -1.69
C ALA A 311 9.89 15.84 -1.40
N LYS A 312 11.05 15.19 -1.53
CA LYS A 312 12.36 15.70 -1.10
C LYS A 312 12.35 16.16 0.37
N ASP A 313 11.66 15.41 1.23
CA ASP A 313 11.48 15.70 2.64
C ASP A 313 11.79 14.47 3.51
N LEU A 314 13.04 14.35 3.93
CA LEU A 314 13.50 13.25 4.76
C LEU A 314 12.90 13.25 6.18
N SER A 315 12.29 14.36 6.63
CA SER A 315 11.63 14.39 7.93
C SER A 315 10.43 13.45 8.00
N LEU A 316 9.86 13.03 6.87
CA LEU A 316 8.83 11.99 6.79
C LEU A 316 9.30 10.63 7.33
N LEU A 317 10.62 10.39 7.33
CA LEU A 317 11.22 9.14 7.80
C LEU A 317 11.60 9.15 9.29
N TRP A 318 11.22 10.18 10.06
CA TRP A 318 11.59 10.29 11.47
C TRP A 318 11.10 9.11 12.32
N ILE A 319 9.90 8.62 12.05
CA ILE A 319 9.35 7.43 12.72
C ILE A 319 9.94 6.16 12.10
N GLU A 320 10.02 6.08 10.76
CA GLU A 320 10.50 4.89 10.04
C GLU A 320 11.93 4.54 10.42
N ARG A 321 12.81 5.54 10.64
CA ARG A 321 14.17 5.32 11.11
C ARG A 321 14.24 4.52 12.39
N GLN A 322 13.31 4.75 13.33
CA GLN A 322 13.29 4.04 14.61
C GLN A 322 13.03 2.54 14.45
N TYR A 323 12.31 2.14 13.40
CA TYR A 323 12.12 0.72 13.08
C TYR A 323 13.39 0.11 12.48
N LEU A 324 14.10 0.83 11.63
CA LEU A 324 15.37 0.36 11.04
C LEU A 324 16.45 0.13 12.12
N ASP A 325 16.41 0.89 13.20
CA ASP A 325 17.35 0.79 14.32
C ASP A 325 16.99 -0.34 15.32
N ARG A 326 15.83 -1.03 15.16
CA ARG A 326 15.40 -2.11 16.06
C ARG A 326 16.06 -3.44 15.72
N PRO A 327 16.57 -4.17 16.73
CA PRO A 327 17.21 -5.46 16.48
C PRO A 327 16.24 -6.58 16.08
N ASP A 328 14.95 -6.47 16.44
CA ASP A 328 13.93 -7.49 16.16
C ASP A 328 13.43 -7.48 14.72
N MET A 329 13.55 -6.33 14.04
CA MET A 329 13.15 -6.16 12.63
C MET A 329 11.82 -6.85 12.25
N GLN A 330 10.78 -6.76 13.09
CA GLN A 330 9.48 -7.42 12.84
C GLN A 330 8.90 -7.00 11.49
N PHE A 331 9.12 -5.74 11.07
CA PHE A 331 8.73 -5.24 9.75
C PHE A 331 9.36 -6.01 8.57
N ALA A 332 10.45 -6.77 8.80
CA ALA A 332 11.08 -7.59 7.76
C ALA A 332 10.23 -8.79 7.31
N GLU A 333 9.11 -9.04 7.96
CA GLU A 333 8.12 -10.02 7.49
C GLU A 333 7.15 -9.44 6.44
N ASP A 334 7.17 -8.11 6.19
CA ASP A 334 6.33 -7.50 5.15
C ASP A 334 6.73 -7.96 3.75
N ARG A 335 5.73 -8.35 2.96
CA ARG A 335 5.90 -8.90 1.60
C ARG A 335 6.48 -7.91 0.58
N LEU A 336 6.41 -6.61 0.87
CA LEU A 336 6.92 -5.55 0.01
C LEU A 336 8.28 -4.98 0.47
N LEU A 337 8.91 -5.59 1.46
CA LEU A 337 10.18 -5.10 2.02
C LEU A 337 11.29 -4.83 0.98
N PRO A 338 11.47 -5.62 -0.10
CA PRO A 338 12.48 -5.29 -1.11
C PRO A 338 12.26 -3.90 -1.75
N SER A 339 11.02 -3.37 -1.76
CA SER A 339 10.75 -2.00 -2.23
C SER A 339 11.46 -0.94 -1.38
N LEU A 340 11.61 -1.17 -0.07
CA LEU A 340 12.36 -0.28 0.81
C LEU A 340 13.80 -0.11 0.29
N MET A 341 14.47 -1.22 -0.07
CA MET A 341 15.84 -1.19 -0.60
C MET A 341 15.92 -0.39 -1.89
N VAL A 342 14.92 -0.55 -2.78
CA VAL A 342 14.83 0.22 -4.02
C VAL A 342 14.64 1.71 -3.73
N PHE A 343 13.67 2.07 -2.88
CA PHE A 343 13.32 3.48 -2.61
C PHE A 343 14.42 4.19 -1.79
N CYS A 344 15.13 3.48 -0.92
CA CYS A 344 16.24 4.04 -0.16
C CYS A 344 17.48 4.32 -1.01
N SER A 345 17.66 3.65 -2.15
CA SER A 345 18.88 3.71 -2.94
C SER A 345 19.27 5.12 -3.42
N GLN A 346 18.32 6.03 -3.43
CA GLN A 346 18.50 7.44 -3.85
C GLN A 346 18.45 8.44 -2.68
N LEU A 347 18.37 7.95 -1.42
CA LEU A 347 18.18 8.80 -0.24
C LEU A 347 19.45 8.87 0.61
N ASP A 348 19.82 10.05 1.05
CA ASP A 348 20.83 10.22 2.10
C ASP A 348 20.17 10.08 3.48
N LEU A 349 20.03 8.86 3.97
CA LEU A 349 19.35 8.55 5.22
C LEU A 349 20.06 9.12 6.47
N ASN A 350 21.33 9.48 6.36
CA ASN A 350 22.06 10.14 7.46
C ASN A 350 21.53 11.57 7.74
N ARG A 351 20.75 12.14 6.80
CA ARG A 351 20.15 13.47 6.92
C ARG A 351 18.70 13.45 7.40
N ILE A 352 18.19 12.34 7.87
CA ILE A 352 16.83 12.26 8.44
C ILE A 352 16.77 13.17 9.67
N GLY A 353 15.95 14.22 9.58
CA GLY A 353 15.69 15.17 10.66
C GLY A 353 14.27 15.07 11.20
N LYS A 354 14.05 15.58 12.41
CA LYS A 354 12.72 15.57 13.01
C LYS A 354 11.76 16.55 12.33
N PRO A 355 10.45 16.25 12.33
CA PRO A 355 9.43 17.17 11.83
C PRO A 355 9.41 18.47 12.62
N LYS A 356 9.10 19.57 11.92
CA LYS A 356 9.08 20.93 12.52
C LYS A 356 7.78 21.23 13.26
N LYS A 357 6.66 20.57 12.87
CA LYS A 357 5.33 20.85 13.42
C LYS A 357 4.99 19.79 14.46
N ASN A 358 4.28 20.20 15.50
CA ASN A 358 3.79 19.36 16.58
C ASN A 358 2.30 19.05 16.46
N PHE A 359 1.65 19.41 15.37
CA PHE A 359 0.25 19.07 15.11
C PHE A 359 0.02 18.87 13.61
N TRP A 360 -1.01 18.07 13.34
CA TRP A 360 -1.51 17.80 12.00
C TRP A 360 -3.04 17.65 12.06
N PHE A 361 -3.74 18.01 10.99
CA PHE A 361 -5.17 17.78 10.85
C PHE A 361 -5.56 17.68 9.38
N ASN A 362 -6.71 17.04 9.13
CA ASN A 362 -7.35 16.98 7.82
C ASN A 362 -8.84 17.32 7.89
N ARG A 363 -9.40 17.66 6.72
CA ARG A 363 -10.82 18.04 6.54
C ARG A 363 -11.59 17.04 5.66
N GLY A 364 -11.02 15.86 5.38
CA GLY A 364 -11.63 14.83 4.55
C GLY A 364 -12.87 14.18 5.21
N ASP A 365 -13.30 13.04 4.64
CA ASP A 365 -14.49 12.31 5.10
C ASP A 365 -14.37 11.82 6.56
N THR A 366 -13.17 11.57 7.01
CA THR A 366 -12.82 11.27 8.40
C THR A 366 -11.85 12.34 8.91
N PRO A 367 -12.34 13.46 9.44
CA PRO A 367 -11.49 14.50 10.01
C PRO A 367 -10.74 13.97 11.22
N VAL A 368 -9.43 14.20 11.25
CA VAL A 368 -8.55 13.82 12.36
C VAL A 368 -7.73 15.04 12.75
N PHE A 369 -7.56 15.24 14.05
CA PHE A 369 -6.61 16.19 14.62
C PHE A 369 -5.63 15.44 15.50
N ILE A 370 -4.33 15.72 15.32
CA ILE A 370 -3.27 15.13 16.13
C ILE A 370 -2.38 16.24 16.68
N TYR A 371 -2.10 16.16 17.98
CA TYR A 371 -1.11 16.98 18.68
C TYR A 371 -0.04 16.08 19.29
N ARG A 372 1.22 16.51 19.17
CA ARG A 372 2.40 15.90 19.81
C ARG A 372 3.13 16.97 20.64
N GLY A 373 3.51 16.62 21.87
CA GLY A 373 4.34 17.49 22.71
C GLY A 373 5.80 17.59 22.22
N GLY A 374 6.24 16.57 21.47
CA GLY A 374 7.58 16.48 20.89
C GLY A 374 7.72 15.28 19.97
N TRP A 375 8.98 15.07 19.52
CA TRP A 375 9.35 13.97 18.61
C TRP A 375 10.49 13.10 19.14
N ASP A 376 11.03 13.44 20.32
CA ASP A 376 12.27 12.85 20.80
C ASP A 376 12.08 11.82 21.94
N SER A 377 10.93 11.86 22.60
CA SER A 377 10.70 11.05 23.80
C SER A 377 9.41 10.22 23.72
N LYS A 378 9.49 8.97 24.15
CA LYS A 378 8.30 8.12 24.38
C LYS A 378 7.36 8.69 25.46
N LYS A 379 7.82 9.67 26.25
CA LYS A 379 7.04 10.35 27.29
C LYS A 379 6.34 11.61 26.79
N ASP A 380 6.58 12.00 25.52
CA ASP A 380 5.91 13.15 24.93
C ASP A 380 4.40 12.99 24.97
N THR A 381 3.70 14.11 25.18
CA THR A 381 2.24 14.12 25.12
C THR A 381 1.76 13.82 23.70
N TYR A 382 0.72 13.01 23.59
CA TYR A 382 0.05 12.75 22.33
C TYR A 382 -1.47 12.81 22.53
N LEU A 383 -2.16 13.53 21.64
CA LEU A 383 -3.60 13.58 21.56
C LEU A 383 -4.03 13.37 20.11
N GLY A 384 -4.80 12.33 19.87
CA GLY A 384 -5.50 12.10 18.61
C GLY A 384 -7.00 12.25 18.82
N VAL A 385 -7.66 13.00 17.96
CA VAL A 385 -9.14 13.18 17.98
C VAL A 385 -9.68 12.90 16.59
N LYS A 386 -10.76 12.14 16.49
CA LYS A 386 -11.40 11.74 15.24
C LYS A 386 -12.84 12.25 15.18
N GLY A 387 -13.22 12.82 14.04
CA GLY A 387 -14.60 13.09 13.65
C GLY A 387 -15.10 12.11 12.58
N GLY A 388 -16.03 12.54 11.76
CA GLY A 388 -16.57 11.79 10.63
C GLY A 388 -17.83 11.01 10.95
N SER A 389 -18.09 9.97 10.17
CA SER A 389 -19.31 9.18 10.20
C SER A 389 -19.03 7.68 10.27
N PRO A 390 -19.82 6.87 10.97
CA PRO A 390 -19.72 5.42 10.94
C PRO A 390 -20.14 4.80 9.60
N SER A 391 -20.63 5.59 8.64
CA SER A 391 -21.00 5.11 7.30
C SER A 391 -19.84 4.97 6.32
N THR A 392 -18.62 5.38 6.72
CA THR A 392 -17.43 5.15 5.90
C THR A 392 -17.00 3.67 5.94
N SER A 393 -16.32 3.20 4.90
CA SER A 393 -15.81 1.83 4.85
C SER A 393 -14.95 1.53 6.09
N HIS A 394 -15.10 0.34 6.67
CA HIS A 394 -14.37 -0.11 7.86
C HIS A 394 -14.56 0.75 9.15
N ALA A 395 -15.46 1.72 9.14
CA ALA A 395 -15.67 2.58 10.29
C ALA A 395 -16.29 1.86 11.50
N HIS A 396 -16.08 2.47 12.68
CA HIS A 396 -16.72 2.12 13.95
C HIS A 396 -17.71 3.24 14.36
N MET A 397 -18.51 3.01 15.39
CA MET A 397 -19.34 4.05 16.01
C MET A 397 -18.50 4.92 16.96
N ASP A 398 -17.52 5.61 16.42
CA ASP A 398 -16.43 6.28 17.14
C ASP A 398 -16.28 7.78 16.80
N ALA A 399 -17.31 8.41 16.26
CA ALA A 399 -17.30 9.85 15.98
C ALA A 399 -17.09 10.66 17.27
N GLY A 400 -16.07 11.54 17.29
CA GLY A 400 -15.64 12.28 18.47
C GLY A 400 -14.71 11.50 19.39
N SER A 401 -14.32 10.28 19.03
CA SER A 401 -13.38 9.48 19.82
C SER A 401 -11.98 10.11 19.84
N PHE A 402 -11.26 9.85 20.94
CA PHE A 402 -9.91 10.35 21.12
C PHE A 402 -9.02 9.30 21.79
N ILE A 403 -7.72 9.44 21.58
CA ILE A 403 -6.70 8.76 22.38
C ILE A 403 -5.77 9.80 23.03
N PHE A 404 -5.21 9.44 24.17
CA PHE A 404 -4.32 10.32 24.93
C PHE A 404 -3.16 9.54 25.52
N GLU A 405 -1.92 10.02 25.24
CA GLU A 405 -0.71 9.51 25.87
C GLU A 405 0.05 10.63 26.57
N ARG A 406 0.65 10.30 27.70
CA ARG A 406 1.59 11.16 28.42
C ARG A 406 2.46 10.32 29.35
N ASP A 407 3.72 10.74 29.47
CA ASP A 407 4.71 10.11 30.37
C ASP A 407 4.92 8.61 30.10
N GLY A 408 4.74 8.17 28.85
CA GLY A 408 4.89 6.78 28.41
C GLY A 408 3.67 5.90 28.72
N VAL A 409 2.55 6.49 29.11
CA VAL A 409 1.30 5.78 29.42
C VAL A 409 0.20 6.24 28.47
N ARG A 410 -0.51 5.28 27.87
CA ARG A 410 -1.74 5.53 27.11
C ARG A 410 -2.93 5.54 28.05
N TRP A 411 -3.37 6.74 28.44
CA TRP A 411 -4.46 6.99 29.41
C TRP A 411 -5.85 6.78 28.81
N ALA A 412 -6.02 7.12 27.55
CA ALA A 412 -7.23 6.87 26.79
C ALA A 412 -6.82 6.11 25.53
N MET A 413 -7.42 4.95 25.29
CA MET A 413 -7.06 4.06 24.19
C MET A 413 -8.26 3.74 23.31
N ASP A 414 -8.01 3.38 22.07
CA ASP A 414 -8.91 2.68 21.18
C ASP A 414 -8.51 1.20 21.15
N LEU A 415 -9.46 0.29 21.00
CA LEU A 415 -9.20 -1.15 21.00
C LEU A 415 -8.82 -1.68 19.61
N GLY A 416 -8.93 -0.84 18.58
CA GLY A 416 -8.64 -1.20 17.21
C GLY A 416 -9.55 -2.29 16.64
N MET A 417 -9.10 -2.93 15.57
CA MET A 417 -9.84 -3.97 14.86
C MET A 417 -10.06 -5.24 15.67
N GLN A 418 -11.11 -5.98 15.30
CA GLN A 418 -11.28 -7.38 15.68
C GLN A 418 -11.14 -8.28 14.45
N SER A 419 -10.56 -9.47 14.64
CA SER A 419 -10.37 -10.41 13.53
C SER A 419 -11.69 -10.75 12.84
N TYR A 420 -11.77 -10.52 11.54
CA TYR A 420 -12.94 -10.82 10.72
C TYR A 420 -13.28 -12.31 10.73
N ILE A 421 -12.27 -13.19 10.69
CA ILE A 421 -12.45 -14.63 10.70
C ILE A 421 -13.18 -15.07 11.97
N THR A 422 -12.84 -14.49 13.12
CA THR A 422 -13.49 -14.84 14.40
C THR A 422 -14.96 -14.39 14.47
N LEU A 423 -15.33 -13.33 13.77
CA LEU A 423 -16.70 -12.83 13.68
C LEU A 423 -17.52 -13.59 12.63
N GLU A 424 -16.98 -13.69 11.41
CA GLU A 424 -17.63 -14.38 10.30
C GLU A 424 -17.85 -15.88 10.58
N SER A 425 -16.92 -16.54 11.27
CA SER A 425 -17.07 -17.95 11.67
C SER A 425 -18.21 -18.19 12.68
N LYS A 426 -18.63 -17.15 13.38
CA LYS A 426 -19.80 -17.16 14.28
C LYS A 426 -21.09 -16.70 13.59
N GLY A 427 -21.06 -16.45 12.28
CA GLY A 427 -22.23 -16.05 11.51
C GLY A 427 -22.59 -14.57 11.64
N VAL A 428 -21.70 -13.71 12.15
CA VAL A 428 -21.94 -12.27 12.23
C VAL A 428 -21.97 -11.67 10.82
N ASP A 429 -23.06 -10.95 10.49
CA ASP A 429 -23.15 -10.15 9.26
C ASP A 429 -22.34 -8.83 9.41
N LEU A 430 -21.02 -9.01 9.39
CA LEU A 430 -20.04 -7.95 9.69
C LEU A 430 -20.09 -6.77 8.72
N TRP A 431 -20.48 -7.02 7.47
CA TRP A 431 -20.42 -6.02 6.40
C TRP A 431 -21.73 -5.27 6.18
N ASN A 432 -22.73 -5.54 6.99
CA ASN A 432 -23.98 -4.81 7.00
C ASN A 432 -23.83 -3.49 7.77
N MET A 433 -23.60 -2.40 7.05
CA MET A 433 -23.41 -1.05 7.59
C MET A 433 -24.74 -0.29 7.82
N SER A 434 -25.90 -0.97 7.66
CA SER A 434 -27.20 -0.33 7.97
C SER A 434 -27.32 -0.03 9.47
N GLN A 435 -28.23 0.92 9.83
CA GLN A 435 -28.44 1.38 11.22
C GLN A 435 -28.64 0.23 12.23
N ASN A 436 -29.30 -0.85 11.83
CA ASN A 436 -29.59 -2.00 12.67
C ASN A 436 -28.72 -3.23 12.31
N GLY A 437 -27.59 -3.01 11.65
CA GLY A 437 -26.67 -4.09 11.26
C GLY A 437 -25.98 -4.73 12.48
N GLN A 438 -25.77 -6.04 12.43
CA GLN A 438 -25.06 -6.79 13.48
C GLN A 438 -23.64 -6.28 13.74
N ARG A 439 -23.03 -5.56 12.78
CA ARG A 439 -21.74 -4.90 12.97
C ARG A 439 -21.70 -4.08 14.26
N TRP A 440 -22.76 -3.36 14.55
CA TRP A 440 -22.84 -2.44 15.68
C TRP A 440 -23.10 -3.11 17.04
N GLU A 441 -23.42 -4.41 17.04
CA GLU A 441 -23.51 -5.24 18.25
C GLU A 441 -22.16 -5.77 18.69
N VAL A 442 -21.15 -5.73 17.79
CA VAL A 442 -19.77 -6.12 18.11
C VAL A 442 -19.15 -5.07 19.04
N PHE A 443 -18.73 -5.46 20.23
CA PHE A 443 -18.26 -4.55 21.29
C PHE A 443 -17.23 -3.51 20.77
N ARG A 444 -16.17 -3.97 20.08
CA ARG A 444 -15.12 -3.07 19.58
C ARG A 444 -15.57 -2.12 18.48
N LEU A 445 -16.71 -2.38 17.83
CA LEU A 445 -17.21 -1.57 16.71
C LEU A 445 -18.34 -0.62 17.17
N SER A 446 -18.88 -0.84 18.37
CA SER A 446 -19.92 -0.03 18.96
C SER A 446 -19.36 1.17 19.73
N ASN A 447 -20.17 2.21 19.95
CA ASN A 447 -19.79 3.41 20.69
C ASN A 447 -19.38 3.16 22.14
N ILE A 448 -19.82 2.04 22.74
CA ILE A 448 -19.52 1.68 24.13
C ILE A 448 -18.01 1.46 24.35
N ALA A 449 -17.30 1.00 23.32
CA ALA A 449 -15.86 0.69 23.41
C ALA A 449 -14.95 1.89 23.10
N HIS A 450 -15.52 3.03 22.74
CA HIS A 450 -14.75 4.21 22.31
C HIS A 450 -14.84 5.38 23.30
N ASN A 451 -13.82 6.22 23.32
CA ASN A 451 -13.75 7.43 24.13
C ASN A 451 -14.57 8.54 23.45
N THR A 452 -15.87 8.33 23.34
CA THR A 452 -16.79 9.25 22.66
C THR A 452 -17.98 9.62 23.54
N LEU A 453 -18.70 10.67 23.16
CA LEU A 453 -19.90 11.11 23.85
C LEU A 453 -21.12 10.30 23.37
N THR A 454 -21.81 9.67 24.31
CA THR A 454 -23.08 8.99 24.06
C THR A 454 -24.21 9.82 24.63
N ILE A 455 -25.28 10.07 23.86
CA ILE A 455 -26.45 10.84 24.25
C ILE A 455 -27.67 9.93 24.24
N ASN A 456 -28.37 9.86 25.37
CA ASN A 456 -29.59 9.06 25.58
C ASN A 456 -29.40 7.54 25.47
N GLY A 457 -28.21 7.04 25.78
CA GLY A 457 -27.91 5.61 25.83
C GLY A 457 -27.39 5.03 24.52
#